data_6f92723e897c91f1624cebdc5ca0329f
#
_entry.id   6f92723e897c91f1624cebdc5ca0329f
#
_cell.length_a   1.000
_cell.length_b   1.000
_cell.length_c   1.000
_cell.angle_alpha   90.00
_cell.angle_beta   90.00
_cell.angle_gamma   90.00
#
_symmetry.space_group_name_H-M   'P 1'
#
loop_
_entity.id
_entity.type
_entity.pdbx_description
1 polymer ?
#
loop_
_entity_poly.entity_id
_entity_poly.type
_entity_poly.pdbx_seq_one_letter_code
_entity_poly.pdbx_strand_id
1 'polypeptide(L)'
;ARQHLEYFMSLADHPVQGFSLIELRSADDDGRAVAGTAVGLIMIKPIPPSGGGEATVLEIGWRQVAEHCGHGYVTEAARAVLDAVHRAGVERLVAVADPENLASQRVATRIGMERVGPTTEFYDAETVLFRSTRPRDPRAARLPAGWELLPAEECALLRSAETY
;
A
#
# COMPACT_ATOMS: atom_id res chain seq x y z
N ALA A 1 12.69 -5.13 -15.00
CA ALA A 1 11.33 -5.66 -14.88
C ALA A 1 11.31 -7.07 -14.25
N ARG A 2 12.04 -8.07 -14.82
CA ARG A 2 11.98 -9.47 -14.38
C ARG A 2 12.43 -9.68 -12.92
N GLN A 3 13.52 -9.05 -12.48
CA GLN A 3 14.02 -9.14 -11.10
C GLN A 3 13.03 -8.59 -10.07
N HIS A 4 12.27 -7.53 -10.41
CA HIS A 4 11.23 -6.99 -9.55
C HIS A 4 10.06 -7.97 -9.40
N LEU A 5 9.68 -8.65 -10.48
CA LEU A 5 8.61 -9.65 -10.43
C LEU A 5 8.98 -10.85 -9.56
N GLU A 6 10.21 -11.37 -9.70
CA GLU A 6 10.74 -12.47 -8.88
C GLU A 6 10.77 -12.10 -7.39
N TYR A 7 11.19 -10.86 -7.07
CA TYR A 7 11.15 -10.35 -5.71
C TYR A 7 9.71 -10.26 -5.18
N PHE A 8 8.77 -9.76 -5.98
CA PHE A 8 7.36 -9.67 -5.59
C PHE A 8 6.73 -11.04 -5.35
N MET A 9 7.07 -12.02 -6.20
CA MET A 9 6.62 -13.39 -6.02
C MET A 9 7.18 -14.03 -4.74
N SER A 10 8.40 -13.68 -4.33
CA SER A 10 9.00 -14.19 -3.10
C SER A 10 8.29 -13.70 -1.81
N LEU A 11 7.56 -12.59 -1.90
CA LEU A 11 6.80 -12.03 -0.78
C LEU A 11 5.37 -12.58 -0.67
N ALA A 12 4.94 -13.43 -1.60
CA ALA A 12 3.55 -13.86 -1.71
C ALA A 12 3.04 -14.62 -0.49
N ASP A 13 3.89 -15.36 0.17
CA ASP A 13 3.55 -16.18 1.34
C ASP A 13 3.96 -15.49 2.66
N HIS A 14 4.44 -14.26 2.59
CA HIS A 14 4.82 -13.52 3.79
C HIS A 14 3.57 -12.97 4.49
N PRO A 15 3.41 -13.16 5.81
CA PRO A 15 2.17 -12.83 6.52
C PRO A 15 1.82 -11.33 6.52
N VAL A 16 2.78 -10.46 6.24
CA VAL A 16 2.60 -9.00 6.29
C VAL A 16 3.09 -8.30 5.01
N GLN A 17 4.19 -8.80 4.41
CA GLN A 17 4.78 -8.18 3.22
C GLN A 17 4.12 -8.75 1.97
N GLY A 18 3.94 -7.90 0.96
CA GLY A 18 3.38 -8.32 -0.31
C GLY A 18 2.68 -7.19 -1.05
N PHE A 19 1.91 -7.58 -2.05
CA PHE A 19 1.14 -6.70 -2.92
C PHE A 19 -0.33 -7.09 -2.83
N SER A 20 -1.19 -6.11 -2.58
CA SER A 20 -2.64 -6.27 -2.54
C SER A 20 -3.25 -5.49 -3.69
N LEU A 21 -4.02 -6.17 -4.54
CA LEU A 21 -4.78 -5.52 -5.59
C LEU A 21 -6.00 -4.82 -4.99
N ILE A 22 -6.34 -3.67 -5.53
CA ILE A 22 -7.56 -2.94 -5.19
C ILE A 22 -8.57 -3.21 -6.29
N GLU A 23 -9.64 -3.94 -5.96
CA GLU A 23 -10.72 -4.25 -6.88
C GLU A 23 -12.03 -3.60 -6.43
N LEU A 24 -12.83 -3.17 -7.40
CA LEU A 24 -14.17 -2.66 -7.13
C LEU A 24 -15.11 -3.82 -6.78
N ARG A 25 -15.85 -3.69 -5.69
CA ARG A 25 -16.89 -4.67 -5.30
C ARG A 25 -18.21 -4.49 -6.07
N SER A 26 -18.47 -3.29 -6.56
CA SER A 26 -19.63 -2.92 -7.37
C SER A 26 -19.20 -2.04 -8.52
N ALA A 27 -20.08 -1.82 -9.49
CA ALA A 27 -19.86 -0.80 -10.50
C ALA A 27 -19.65 0.56 -9.81
N ASP A 28 -18.79 1.40 -10.42
CA ASP A 28 -18.64 2.78 -9.97
C ASP A 28 -19.90 3.60 -10.30
N ASP A 29 -20.04 4.74 -9.62
CA ASP A 29 -21.23 5.62 -9.77
C ASP A 29 -21.35 6.19 -11.20
N ASP A 30 -20.25 6.26 -11.93
CA ASP A 30 -20.18 6.79 -13.28
C ASP A 30 -20.37 5.70 -14.36
N GLY A 31 -20.50 4.42 -13.98
CA GLY A 31 -20.64 3.29 -14.90
C GLY A 31 -19.42 3.00 -15.78
N ARG A 32 -18.25 3.55 -15.40
CA ARG A 32 -16.99 3.38 -16.15
C ARG A 32 -16.26 2.09 -15.79
N ALA A 33 -16.52 1.56 -14.61
CA ALA A 33 -15.92 0.32 -14.13
C ALA A 33 -16.98 -0.57 -13.49
N VAL A 34 -16.81 -1.88 -13.67
CA VAL A 34 -17.72 -2.91 -13.13
C VAL A 34 -17.07 -3.59 -11.92
N ALA A 35 -17.86 -4.36 -11.19
CA ALA A 35 -17.33 -5.20 -10.11
C ALA A 35 -16.19 -6.10 -10.64
N GLY A 36 -15.12 -6.25 -9.85
CA GLY A 36 -13.90 -6.96 -10.22
C GLY A 36 -12.90 -6.14 -11.04
N THR A 37 -13.20 -4.87 -11.36
CA THR A 37 -12.21 -4.00 -12.02
C THR A 37 -11.08 -3.66 -11.06
N ALA A 38 -9.85 -3.97 -11.46
CA ALA A 38 -8.64 -3.58 -10.74
C ALA A 38 -8.35 -2.09 -10.94
N VAL A 39 -8.39 -1.32 -9.86
CA VAL A 39 -8.23 0.14 -9.87
C VAL A 39 -6.92 0.62 -9.27
N GLY A 40 -6.15 -0.26 -8.65
CA GLY A 40 -4.86 0.08 -8.05
C GLY A 40 -4.26 -1.07 -7.25
N LEU A 41 -3.18 -0.78 -6.55
CA LEU A 41 -2.52 -1.73 -5.66
C LEU A 41 -1.93 -1.03 -4.44
N ILE A 42 -1.80 -1.78 -3.36
CA ILE A 42 -1.05 -1.43 -2.16
C ILE A 42 0.12 -2.39 -2.02
N MET A 43 1.27 -1.91 -1.59
CA MET A 43 2.44 -2.73 -1.31
C MET A 43 2.95 -2.52 0.11
N ILE A 44 3.36 -3.61 0.75
CA ILE A 44 4.12 -3.60 2.00
C ILE A 44 5.44 -4.34 1.74
N LYS A 45 6.55 -3.66 1.87
CA LYS A 45 7.87 -4.25 1.63
C LYS A 45 8.95 -3.54 2.42
N PRO A 46 10.13 -4.15 2.61
CA PRO A 46 11.30 -3.44 3.12
C PRO A 46 11.65 -2.25 2.21
N ILE A 47 11.92 -1.07 2.83
CA ILE A 47 12.37 0.12 2.11
C ILE A 47 13.89 0.13 2.04
N PRO A 48 14.50 0.22 0.83
CA PRO A 48 15.96 0.23 0.71
C PRO A 48 16.52 1.54 1.28
N PRO A 49 17.50 1.47 2.21
CA PRO A 49 18.20 2.66 2.66
C PRO A 49 19.10 3.21 1.56
N SER A 50 19.29 4.54 1.54
CA SER A 50 20.22 5.19 0.64
C SER A 50 21.67 4.75 0.92
N GLY A 51 22.46 4.64 -0.13
CA GLY A 51 23.83 4.12 -0.03
C GLY A 51 23.92 2.60 0.13
N GLY A 52 22.79 1.89 0.13
CA GLY A 52 22.71 0.44 0.27
C GLY A 52 22.73 -0.03 1.72
N GLY A 53 22.70 -1.33 1.91
CA GLY A 53 22.63 -1.97 3.22
C GLY A 53 21.34 -2.78 3.43
N GLU A 54 21.16 -3.29 4.64
CA GLU A 54 20.00 -4.09 4.99
C GLU A 54 18.77 -3.18 5.21
N ALA A 55 17.67 -3.53 4.57
CA ALA A 55 16.40 -2.84 4.73
C ALA A 55 15.68 -3.36 5.98
N THR A 56 15.73 -2.60 7.06
CA THR A 56 15.16 -2.96 8.37
C THR A 56 13.80 -2.33 8.66
N VAL A 57 13.36 -1.42 7.80
CA VAL A 57 12.10 -0.68 7.94
C VAL A 57 11.14 -1.12 6.84
N LEU A 58 9.87 -1.30 7.19
CA LEU A 58 8.81 -1.58 6.21
C LEU A 58 8.17 -0.27 5.71
N GLU A 59 7.95 -0.21 4.40
CA GLU A 59 7.15 0.83 3.78
C GLU A 59 5.77 0.33 3.39
N ILE A 60 4.80 1.23 3.42
CA ILE A 60 3.55 1.13 2.71
C ILE A 60 3.61 2.05 1.48
N GLY A 61 3.34 1.49 0.31
CA GLY A 61 3.26 2.24 -0.93
C GLY A 61 1.96 1.91 -1.68
N TRP A 62 1.64 2.73 -2.69
CA TRP A 62 0.44 2.53 -3.51
C TRP A 62 0.65 3.01 -4.94
N ARG A 63 -0.13 2.42 -5.81
CA ARG A 63 -0.31 2.89 -7.18
C ARG A 63 -1.79 2.87 -7.53
N GLN A 64 -2.21 3.74 -8.42
CA GLN A 64 -3.58 3.82 -8.89
C GLN A 64 -3.61 3.94 -10.41
N VAL A 65 -4.56 3.27 -11.02
CA VAL A 65 -4.87 3.44 -12.43
C VAL A 65 -5.42 4.84 -12.65
N ALA A 66 -4.88 5.57 -13.63
CA ALA A 66 -5.14 7.01 -13.80
C ALA A 66 -6.63 7.33 -13.99
N GLU A 67 -7.34 6.49 -14.74
CA GLU A 67 -8.76 6.63 -15.04
C GLU A 67 -9.65 6.52 -13.79
N HIS A 68 -9.14 5.91 -12.72
CA HIS A 68 -9.88 5.70 -11.46
C HIS A 68 -9.41 6.64 -10.34
N CYS A 69 -8.60 7.67 -10.66
CA CYS A 69 -8.19 8.67 -9.68
C CYS A 69 -9.34 9.55 -9.23
N GLY A 70 -9.26 10.08 -8.00
CA GLY A 70 -10.24 11.00 -7.44
C GLY A 70 -11.39 10.36 -6.64
N HIS A 71 -11.63 9.07 -6.77
CA HIS A 71 -12.73 8.35 -6.09
C HIS A 71 -12.40 7.90 -4.66
N GLY A 72 -11.16 8.05 -4.21
CA GLY A 72 -10.76 7.68 -2.84
C GLY A 72 -10.38 6.22 -2.63
N TYR A 73 -10.44 5.37 -3.65
CA TYR A 73 -10.19 3.92 -3.57
C TYR A 73 -8.84 3.59 -2.90
N VAL A 74 -7.75 4.24 -3.34
CA VAL A 74 -6.42 4.03 -2.73
C VAL A 74 -6.40 4.47 -1.27
N THR A 75 -7.06 5.57 -0.91
CA THR A 75 -7.10 6.05 0.48
C THR A 75 -7.82 5.05 1.39
N GLU A 76 -8.92 4.49 0.91
CA GLU A 76 -9.70 3.49 1.64
C GLU A 76 -8.89 2.20 1.81
N ALA A 77 -8.36 1.65 0.72
CA ALA A 77 -7.57 0.43 0.73
C ALA A 77 -6.28 0.57 1.56
N ALA A 78 -5.53 1.66 1.38
CA ALA A 78 -4.30 1.89 2.12
C ALA A 78 -4.54 2.01 3.63
N ARG A 79 -5.65 2.64 4.06
CA ARG A 79 -6.04 2.69 5.47
C ARG A 79 -6.33 1.29 6.01
N ALA A 80 -7.10 0.48 5.29
CA ALA A 80 -7.44 -0.88 5.70
C ALA A 80 -6.19 -1.76 5.83
N VAL A 81 -5.27 -1.68 4.86
CA VAL A 81 -4.00 -2.42 4.89
C VAL A 81 -3.11 -1.94 6.03
N LEU A 82 -2.96 -0.62 6.23
CA LEU A 82 -2.18 -0.04 7.34
C LEU A 82 -2.68 -0.56 8.70
N ASP A 83 -4.00 -0.54 8.91
CA ASP A 83 -4.62 -1.05 10.12
C ASP A 83 -4.41 -2.57 10.29
N ALA A 84 -4.48 -3.34 9.21
CA ALA A 84 -4.24 -4.78 9.24
C ALA A 84 -2.79 -5.11 9.60
N VAL A 85 -1.83 -4.41 9.01
CA VAL A 85 -0.40 -4.58 9.30
C VAL A 85 -0.07 -4.22 10.74
N HIS A 86 -0.66 -3.16 11.29
CA HIS A 86 -0.51 -2.82 12.69
C HIS A 86 -1.15 -3.88 13.62
N ARG A 87 -2.30 -4.46 13.24
CA ARG A 87 -2.90 -5.59 13.99
C ARG A 87 -2.02 -6.83 13.97
N ALA A 88 -1.33 -7.09 12.86
CA ALA A 88 -0.37 -8.19 12.74
C ALA A 88 0.91 -7.99 13.58
N GLY A 89 1.04 -6.87 14.29
CA GLY A 89 2.14 -6.63 15.23
C GLY A 89 3.25 -5.73 14.71
N VAL A 90 3.16 -5.22 13.49
CA VAL A 90 4.13 -4.24 12.98
C VAL A 90 3.91 -2.90 13.69
N GLU A 91 4.90 -2.46 14.45
CA GLU A 91 4.78 -1.25 15.25
C GLU A 91 4.91 0.03 14.42
N ARG A 92 5.74 0.02 13.39
CA ARG A 92 6.04 1.19 12.56
C ARG A 92 6.07 0.84 11.09
N LEU A 93 5.49 1.74 10.30
CA LEU A 93 5.61 1.76 8.84
C LEU A 93 5.99 3.18 8.41
N VAL A 94 6.69 3.26 7.29
CA VAL A 94 6.95 4.52 6.61
C VAL A 94 6.27 4.53 5.24
N ALA A 95 6.05 5.73 4.72
CA ALA A 95 5.79 5.95 3.31
C ALA A 95 6.67 7.11 2.85
N VAL A 96 7.18 7.03 1.64
CA VAL A 96 7.90 8.13 1.02
C VAL A 96 7.21 8.54 -0.27
N ALA A 97 7.24 9.82 -0.55
CA ALA A 97 6.67 10.39 -1.78
C ALA A 97 7.63 11.41 -2.37
N ASP A 98 7.65 11.47 -3.70
CA ASP A 98 8.30 12.58 -4.39
C ASP A 98 7.77 13.92 -3.85
N PRO A 99 8.63 14.94 -3.63
CA PRO A 99 8.21 16.25 -3.14
C PRO A 99 7.10 16.90 -3.99
N GLU A 100 7.08 16.64 -5.30
CA GLU A 100 6.06 17.17 -6.23
C GLU A 100 4.80 16.30 -6.28
N ASN A 101 4.85 15.05 -5.79
CA ASN A 101 3.70 14.15 -5.77
C ASN A 101 2.73 14.46 -4.62
N LEU A 102 2.08 15.60 -4.70
CA LEU A 102 1.11 16.05 -3.69
C LEU A 102 -0.09 15.11 -3.55
N ALA A 103 -0.41 14.33 -4.59
CA ALA A 103 -1.49 13.35 -4.53
C ALA A 103 -1.15 12.22 -3.54
N SER A 104 0.04 11.62 -3.65
CA SER A 104 0.51 10.61 -2.70
C SER A 104 0.64 11.16 -1.28
N GLN A 105 1.17 12.38 -1.13
CA GLN A 105 1.28 13.03 0.18
C GLN A 105 -0.09 13.22 0.85
N ARG A 106 -1.11 13.59 0.07
CA ARG A 106 -2.50 13.68 0.58
C ARG A 106 -3.07 12.34 1.00
N VAL A 107 -2.77 11.26 0.28
CA VAL A 107 -3.17 9.90 0.68
C VAL A 107 -2.51 9.55 2.02
N ALA A 108 -1.19 9.71 2.16
CA ALA A 108 -0.48 9.44 3.41
C ALA A 108 -1.10 10.17 4.61
N THR A 109 -1.39 11.47 4.46
CA THR A 109 -2.03 12.26 5.50
C THR A 109 -3.45 11.75 5.83
N ARG A 110 -4.25 11.44 4.80
CA ARG A 110 -5.64 10.98 4.99
C ARG A 110 -5.76 9.62 5.65
N ILE A 111 -4.79 8.72 5.46
CA ILE A 111 -4.76 7.44 6.16
C ILE A 111 -4.20 7.54 7.59
N GLY A 112 -3.83 8.74 8.04
CA GLY A 112 -3.42 9.01 9.41
C GLY A 112 -1.92 8.93 9.65
N MET A 113 -1.08 8.94 8.61
CA MET A 113 0.36 8.99 8.78
C MET A 113 0.82 10.43 9.13
N GLU A 114 1.78 10.51 10.05
CA GLU A 114 2.45 11.76 10.42
C GLU A 114 3.44 12.16 9.34
N ARG A 115 3.38 13.42 8.89
CA ARG A 115 4.37 13.99 7.98
C ARG A 115 5.64 14.35 8.78
N VAL A 116 6.73 13.64 8.55
CA VAL A 116 8.02 13.90 9.20
C VAL A 116 8.76 15.06 8.50
N GLY A 117 8.79 15.06 7.16
CA GLY A 117 9.42 16.09 6.37
C GLY A 117 10.32 15.54 5.25
N PRO A 118 11.14 16.40 4.63
CA PRO A 118 12.10 15.98 3.63
C PRO A 118 13.13 14.99 4.20
N THR A 119 13.52 14.02 3.38
CA THR A 119 14.56 13.04 3.73
C THR A 119 15.30 12.56 2.49
N THR A 120 16.54 12.13 2.69
CA THR A 120 17.35 11.42 1.70
C THR A 120 17.76 10.02 2.20
N GLU A 121 17.09 9.52 3.23
CA GLU A 121 17.43 8.23 3.86
C GLU A 121 17.11 7.02 3.00
N PHE A 122 16.27 7.16 1.98
CA PHE A 122 15.73 6.03 1.20
C PHE A 122 15.83 6.28 -0.30
N TYR A 123 16.05 5.20 -1.07
CA TYR A 123 16.04 5.17 -2.54
C TYR A 123 17.09 6.04 -3.23
N ASP A 124 18.12 6.52 -2.53
CA ASP A 124 19.11 7.48 -3.07
C ASP A 124 18.46 8.73 -3.69
N ALA A 125 17.33 9.17 -3.14
CA ALA A 125 16.52 10.26 -3.65
C ALA A 125 16.03 11.18 -2.54
N GLU A 126 15.81 12.45 -2.87
CA GLU A 126 15.09 13.36 -2.00
C GLU A 126 13.60 13.04 -2.05
N THR A 127 13.02 12.78 -0.89
CA THR A 127 11.61 12.42 -0.74
C THR A 127 11.00 13.11 0.49
N VAL A 128 9.67 13.08 0.58
CA VAL A 128 8.95 13.48 1.79
C VAL A 128 8.57 12.21 2.56
N LEU A 129 9.05 12.11 3.80
CA LEU A 129 8.81 10.99 4.69
C LEU A 129 7.52 11.17 5.47
N PHE A 130 6.74 10.10 5.51
CA PHE A 130 5.60 9.91 6.39
C PHE A 130 5.82 8.70 7.28
N ARG A 131 5.30 8.74 8.50
CA ARG A 131 5.44 7.66 9.47
C ARG A 131 4.10 7.32 10.09
N SER A 132 3.85 6.03 10.27
CA SER A 132 2.76 5.53 11.07
C SER A 132 3.30 4.67 12.20
N THR A 133 2.72 4.83 13.39
CA THR A 133 2.98 3.99 14.55
C THR A 133 1.70 3.28 14.97
N ARG A 134 1.84 2.04 15.44
CA ARG A 134 0.69 1.27 15.92
C ARG A 134 -0.07 2.06 16.98
N PRO A 135 -1.39 2.24 16.84
CA PRO A 135 -2.20 2.85 17.88
C PRO A 135 -2.06 2.10 19.21
N ARG A 136 -1.96 2.82 20.31
CA ARG A 136 -1.89 2.21 21.65
C ARG A 136 -3.19 1.49 22.04
N ASP A 137 -4.33 1.86 21.44
CA ASP A 137 -5.61 1.20 21.63
C ASP A 137 -5.91 0.26 20.44
N PRO A 138 -5.83 -1.08 20.66
CA PRO A 138 -6.15 -2.06 19.61
C PRO A 138 -7.62 -2.02 19.15
N ARG A 139 -8.52 -1.35 19.91
CA ARG A 139 -9.94 -1.23 19.54
C ARG A 139 -10.20 -0.16 18.50
N ALA A 140 -9.27 0.77 18.30
CA ALA A 140 -9.38 1.83 17.29
C ALA A 140 -9.21 1.32 15.85
N ALA A 141 -8.63 0.14 15.67
CA ALA A 141 -8.35 -0.47 14.37
C ALA A 141 -9.40 -1.52 13.99
N ARG A 142 -10.59 -1.11 13.58
CA ARG A 142 -11.58 -2.00 12.96
C ARG A 142 -11.51 -1.86 11.45
N LEU A 143 -11.47 -2.99 10.73
CA LEU A 143 -11.80 -2.99 9.31
C LEU A 143 -13.22 -2.44 9.16
N PRO A 144 -13.50 -1.59 8.18
CA PRO A 144 -14.85 -1.22 7.85
C PRO A 144 -15.71 -2.46 7.65
N ALA A 145 -17.01 -2.39 8.03
CA ALA A 145 -17.92 -3.52 7.87
C ALA A 145 -17.94 -3.95 6.40
N GLY A 146 -17.71 -5.25 6.16
CA GLY A 146 -17.70 -5.83 4.82
C GLY A 146 -16.31 -5.91 4.14
N TRP A 147 -15.23 -5.53 4.81
CA TRP A 147 -13.87 -5.76 4.34
C TRP A 147 -13.36 -7.11 4.85
N GLU A 148 -12.93 -7.96 3.95
CA GLU A 148 -12.18 -9.17 4.24
C GLU A 148 -10.81 -9.05 3.58
N LEU A 149 -9.76 -9.45 4.28
CA LEU A 149 -8.47 -9.70 3.65
C LEU A 149 -8.63 -11.03 2.91
N LEU A 150 -8.48 -10.99 1.59
CA LEU A 150 -8.45 -12.21 0.82
C LEU A 150 -7.31 -13.11 1.31
N PRO A 151 -7.54 -14.42 1.48
CA PRO A 151 -6.48 -15.37 1.78
C PRO A 151 -5.37 -15.29 0.73
N ALA A 152 -4.13 -15.53 1.13
CA ALA A 152 -2.97 -15.51 0.22
C ALA A 152 -3.16 -16.39 -1.03
N GLU A 153 -3.98 -17.43 -0.93
CA GLU A 153 -4.35 -18.35 -2.01
C GLU A 153 -5.17 -17.66 -3.11
N GLU A 154 -6.06 -16.74 -2.78
CA GLU A 154 -6.86 -15.99 -3.75
C GLU A 154 -6.04 -14.88 -4.44
N CYS A 155 -5.06 -14.31 -3.76
CA CYS A 155 -4.08 -13.41 -4.39
C CYS A 155 -3.22 -14.12 -5.45
N ALA A 156 -3.09 -15.45 -5.38
CA ALA A 156 -2.36 -16.25 -6.36
C ALA A 156 -3.09 -16.37 -7.71
N LEU A 157 -4.42 -16.32 -7.71
CA LEU A 157 -5.24 -16.40 -8.94
C LEU A 157 -5.18 -15.12 -9.78
N LEU A 158 -4.91 -13.97 -9.16
CA LEU A 158 -4.75 -12.68 -9.84
C LEU A 158 -3.41 -12.56 -10.59
N ARG A 159 -2.47 -13.47 -10.33
CA ARG A 159 -1.15 -13.54 -11.00
C ARG A 159 -1.22 -14.03 -12.45
N SER A 160 -2.32 -14.64 -12.85
CA SER A 160 -2.51 -15.13 -14.23
C SER A 160 -3.05 -14.08 -15.20
N ALA A 161 -3.43 -12.89 -14.71
CA ALA A 161 -3.99 -11.82 -15.52
C ALA A 161 -2.95 -10.76 -15.95
N GLU A 162 -1.70 -10.83 -15.48
CA GLU A 162 -0.62 -9.96 -15.96
C GLU A 162 0.07 -10.53 -17.20
N THR A 163 -0.67 -10.59 -18.29
CA THR A 163 -0.08 -10.64 -19.62
C THR A 163 -0.64 -9.46 -20.41
N TYR A 164 -0.03 -8.29 -20.21
CA TYR A 164 0.05 -7.22 -21.22
C TYR A 164 1.12 -6.22 -20.78
#